data_82e8cb1a138860fbcc929f0c8b872f4a
#
_entry.id   82e8cb1a138860fbcc929f0c8b872f4a
#
_cell.length_a   1.000
_cell.length_b   1.000
_cell.length_c   1.000
_cell.angle_alpha   90.00
_cell.angle_beta   90.00
_cell.angle_gamma   90.00
#
_symmetry.space_group_name_H-M   'P 1'
#
loop_
_entity.id
_entity.type
_entity.pdbx_description
1 polymer ?
#
loop_
_entity_poly.entity_id
_entity_poly.type
_entity_poly.pdbx_seq_one_letter_code
_entity_poly.pdbx_strand_id
1 'polypeptide(L)'
;MLFRSLAFLGARTEEAIRSYFVDKVIFSCKALDHEWGIMESKESFGTTKKSMIASGREKILVVDSTKFDQTAFSVAGKLRDVDVVVTDRKPSDKWMGYFEEANVKCLYPDMQP
;
A
#
# COMPACT_ATOMS: atom_id res chain seq x y z
N MET A 1 6.08 -13.93 9.71
CA MET A 1 5.96 -13.34 8.41
C MET A 1 7.10 -12.41 8.14
N LEU A 2 7.69 -12.57 7.00
CA LEU A 2 8.88 -11.84 6.60
C LEU A 2 8.73 -10.33 6.72
N PHE A 3 7.73 -9.76 6.10
CA PHE A 3 7.60 -8.30 6.06
C PHE A 3 7.26 -7.66 7.40
N ARG A 4 6.73 -8.41 8.37
CA ARG A 4 6.47 -7.88 9.71
C ARG A 4 7.76 -7.53 10.42
N SER A 5 8.76 -8.38 10.31
CA SER A 5 10.05 -8.14 10.94
C SER A 5 10.81 -7.04 10.21
N LEU A 6 10.61 -6.91 8.92
CA LEU A 6 11.39 -6.02 8.09
C LEU A 6 11.12 -4.55 8.34
N ALA A 7 9.94 -4.19 8.87
CA ALA A 7 9.55 -2.79 9.07
C ALA A 7 10.48 -2.01 10.00
N PHE A 8 11.37 -2.67 10.74
CA PHE A 8 12.19 -2.03 11.75
C PHE A 8 13.67 -1.97 11.44
N LEU A 9 14.11 -2.43 10.29
CA LEU A 9 15.53 -2.64 10.03
C LEU A 9 16.23 -1.60 9.12
N GLY A 10 15.49 -0.65 8.57
CA GLY A 10 16.08 0.44 7.80
C GLY A 10 16.79 -0.03 6.52
N ALA A 11 17.97 0.52 6.26
CA ALA A 11 18.69 0.30 5.00
C ALA A 11 19.04 -1.17 4.75
N ARG A 12 19.36 -1.92 5.79
CA ARG A 12 19.65 -3.35 5.65
C ARG A 12 18.39 -4.13 5.24
N THR A 13 17.25 -3.70 5.77
CA THR A 13 15.97 -4.28 5.42
C THR A 13 15.69 -4.08 3.94
N GLU A 14 15.94 -2.89 3.43
CA GLU A 14 15.72 -2.57 2.03
C GLU A 14 16.56 -3.43 1.11
N GLU A 15 17.85 -3.60 1.44
CA GLU A 15 18.71 -4.45 0.66
C GLU A 15 18.22 -5.90 0.67
N ALA A 16 17.86 -6.40 1.85
CA ALA A 16 17.35 -7.75 1.97
C ALA A 16 16.08 -7.95 1.14
N ILE A 17 15.16 -7.01 1.21
CA ILE A 17 13.91 -7.07 0.44
C ILE A 17 14.20 -7.09 -1.05
N ARG A 18 15.10 -6.24 -1.52
CA ARG A 18 15.43 -6.16 -2.94
C ARG A 18 16.08 -7.41 -3.49
N SER A 19 16.67 -8.23 -2.63
CA SER A 19 17.29 -9.48 -3.06
C SER A 19 16.28 -10.61 -3.23
N TYR A 20 15.00 -10.37 -2.89
CA TYR A 20 13.95 -11.37 -3.02
C TYR A 20 12.88 -10.93 -4.00
N PHE A 21 12.25 -11.91 -4.63
CA PHE A 21 11.06 -11.69 -5.43
C PHE A 21 9.99 -12.63 -4.91
N VAL A 22 8.83 -12.09 -4.56
CA VAL A 22 7.75 -12.88 -3.95
C VAL A 22 6.48 -12.77 -4.79
N ASP A 23 5.60 -13.77 -4.67
CA ASP A 23 4.35 -13.76 -5.43
C ASP A 23 3.41 -12.65 -4.99
N LYS A 24 3.29 -12.43 -3.71
CA LYS A 24 2.39 -11.43 -3.16
C LYS A 24 3.08 -10.64 -2.07
N VAL A 25 2.86 -9.33 -2.10
CA VAL A 25 3.25 -8.43 -1.02
C VAL A 25 1.97 -7.86 -0.42
N ILE A 26 1.79 -8.02 0.88
CA ILE A 26 0.63 -7.50 1.60
C ILE A 26 1.13 -6.48 2.60
N PHE A 27 0.64 -5.27 2.52
CA PHE A 27 1.12 -4.18 3.37
C PHE A 27 0.01 -3.18 3.66
N SER A 28 0.26 -2.32 4.63
CA SER A 28 -0.67 -1.25 4.99
C SER A 28 0.05 0.10 4.88
N CYS A 29 -0.67 1.18 5.15
CA CYS A 29 -0.08 2.49 5.17
C CYS A 29 -0.72 3.36 6.26
N LYS A 30 -0.09 4.49 6.52
CA LYS A 30 -0.60 5.45 7.50
C LYS A 30 -1.71 6.32 6.91
N ALA A 31 -1.60 6.64 5.64
CA ALA A 31 -2.53 7.55 4.97
C ALA A 31 -2.57 7.26 3.48
N LEU A 32 -3.70 7.57 2.86
CA LEU A 32 -3.89 7.37 1.43
C LEU A 32 -4.50 8.64 0.84
N ASP A 33 -3.75 9.30 -0.02
CA ASP A 33 -4.13 10.56 -0.64
C ASP A 33 -4.12 10.43 -2.15
N HIS A 34 -5.10 11.05 -2.81
CA HIS A 34 -5.20 10.94 -4.25
C HIS A 34 -3.98 11.52 -4.98
N GLU A 35 -3.49 12.65 -4.53
CA GLU A 35 -2.36 13.32 -5.17
C GLU A 35 -1.02 12.72 -4.76
N TRP A 36 -0.81 12.54 -3.46
CA TRP A 36 0.48 12.07 -2.94
C TRP A 36 0.63 10.56 -2.94
N GLY A 37 -0.48 9.83 -2.87
CA GLY A 37 -0.47 8.37 -2.93
C GLY A 37 -0.45 7.69 -1.59
N ILE A 38 0.36 6.65 -1.48
CA ILE A 38 0.48 5.81 -0.28
C ILE A 38 1.52 6.45 0.63
N MET A 39 1.12 6.83 1.85
CA MET A 39 1.97 7.63 2.71
C MET A 39 2.24 6.98 4.05
N GLU A 40 3.41 7.28 4.60
CA GLU A 40 3.87 6.80 5.89
C GLU A 40 4.31 7.94 6.79
N SER A 41 4.26 7.69 8.11
CA SER A 41 4.61 8.69 9.10
C SER A 41 6.11 8.96 9.18
N LYS A 42 6.94 8.00 8.78
CA LYS A 42 8.40 8.12 8.82
C LYS A 42 8.98 7.81 7.46
N GLU A 43 10.07 8.50 7.12
CA GLU A 43 10.76 8.27 5.85
C GLU A 43 11.26 6.84 5.73
N SER A 44 11.79 6.28 6.81
CA SER A 44 12.29 4.90 6.79
C SER A 44 11.19 3.88 6.48
N PHE A 45 9.98 4.12 6.99
CA PHE A 45 8.85 3.24 6.67
C PHE A 45 8.44 3.37 5.20
N GLY A 46 8.45 4.59 4.68
CA GLY A 46 8.15 4.81 3.27
C GLY A 46 9.14 4.12 2.35
N THR A 47 10.43 4.24 2.65
CA THR A 47 11.47 3.62 1.84
C THR A 47 11.39 2.10 1.89
N THR A 48 11.15 1.53 3.07
CA THR A 48 10.97 0.10 3.23
C THR A 48 9.79 -0.40 2.39
N LYS A 49 8.69 0.31 2.42
CA LYS A 49 7.50 -0.10 1.66
C LYS A 49 7.70 0.04 0.15
N LYS A 50 8.46 1.03 -0.30
CA LYS A 50 8.83 1.10 -1.72
C LYS A 50 9.56 -0.16 -2.16
N SER A 51 10.48 -0.64 -1.33
CA SER A 51 11.22 -1.86 -1.63
C SER A 51 10.32 -3.09 -1.63
N MET A 52 9.37 -3.16 -0.70
CA MET A 52 8.40 -4.25 -0.64
C MET A 52 7.53 -4.28 -1.91
N ILE A 53 7.05 -3.12 -2.31
CA ILE A 53 6.23 -3.00 -3.53
C ILE A 53 7.02 -3.49 -4.75
N ALA A 54 8.27 -3.10 -4.85
CA ALA A 54 9.13 -3.50 -5.96
C ALA A 54 9.45 -4.99 -5.98
N SER A 55 9.37 -5.66 -4.82
CA SER A 55 9.73 -7.07 -4.69
C SER A 55 8.58 -8.03 -4.96
N GLY A 56 7.35 -7.55 -5.05
CA GLY A 56 6.18 -8.41 -5.20
C GLY A 56 5.64 -8.42 -6.61
N ARG A 57 5.16 -9.59 -7.04
CA ARG A 57 4.45 -9.69 -8.31
C ARG A 57 3.06 -9.06 -8.20
N GLU A 58 2.34 -9.39 -7.13
CA GLU A 58 1.05 -8.79 -6.84
C GLU A 58 1.16 -7.97 -5.55
N LYS A 59 0.71 -6.73 -5.59
CA LYS A 59 0.83 -5.79 -4.49
C LYS A 59 -0.56 -5.52 -3.92
N ILE A 60 -0.76 -5.88 -2.66
CA ILE A 60 -2.05 -5.80 -1.99
C ILE A 60 -1.93 -4.82 -0.82
N LEU A 61 -2.67 -3.73 -0.89
CA LEU A 61 -2.71 -2.72 0.17
C LEU A 61 -3.95 -2.95 1.02
N VAL A 62 -3.75 -3.11 2.32
CA VAL A 62 -4.85 -3.32 3.28
C VAL A 62 -4.94 -2.07 4.15
N VAL A 63 -6.06 -1.37 4.07
CA VAL A 63 -6.28 -0.13 4.82
C VAL A 63 -7.72 -0.06 5.29
N ASP A 64 -7.94 0.51 6.47
CA ASP A 64 -9.30 0.79 6.89
C ASP A 64 -9.76 2.14 6.34
N SER A 65 -11.05 2.40 6.44
CA SER A 65 -11.66 3.60 5.84
C SER A 65 -11.16 4.91 6.41
N THR A 66 -10.54 4.91 7.59
CA THR A 66 -10.03 6.13 8.20
C THR A 66 -8.76 6.65 7.52
N LYS A 67 -8.15 5.85 6.68
CA LYS A 67 -6.88 6.22 6.01
C LYS A 67 -7.11 7.04 4.74
N PHE A 68 -8.31 6.99 4.18
CA PHE A 68 -8.60 7.73 2.95
C PHE A 68 -8.63 9.23 3.18
N ASP A 69 -8.14 9.99 2.23
CA ASP A 69 -8.11 11.47 2.27
C ASP A 69 -7.29 12.00 3.44
N GLN A 70 -6.28 11.24 3.84
CA GLN A 70 -5.33 11.64 4.87
C GLN A 70 -3.95 11.77 4.26
N THR A 71 -3.11 12.61 4.86
CA THR A 71 -1.72 12.74 4.45
C THR A 71 -0.82 12.40 5.61
N ALA A 72 0.43 12.08 5.30
CA ALA A 72 1.45 11.79 6.29
C ALA A 72 2.77 12.37 5.79
N PHE A 73 3.88 12.03 6.43
CA PHE A 73 5.14 12.72 6.17
C PHE A 73 5.83 12.25 4.89
N SER A 74 5.84 10.96 4.61
CA SER A 74 6.62 10.42 3.49
C SER A 74 5.76 9.62 2.54
N VAL A 75 6.22 9.48 1.30
CA VAL A 75 5.52 8.75 0.25
C VAL A 75 6.15 7.37 0.08
N ALA A 76 5.34 6.33 0.16
CA ALA A 76 5.78 4.95 -0.07
C ALA A 76 5.55 4.50 -1.50
N GLY A 77 4.58 5.09 -2.19
CA GLY A 77 4.27 4.75 -3.56
C GLY A 77 3.06 5.50 -4.05
N LYS A 78 2.67 5.23 -5.27
CA LYS A 78 1.48 5.81 -5.87
C LYS A 78 0.38 4.76 -5.93
N LEU A 79 -0.85 5.20 -6.08
CA LEU A 79 -1.98 4.29 -6.16
C LEU A 79 -1.79 3.26 -7.27
N ARG A 80 -1.27 3.68 -8.41
CA ARG A 80 -1.04 2.79 -9.57
C ARG A 80 0.01 1.72 -9.32
N ASP A 81 0.77 1.83 -8.24
CA ASP A 81 1.81 0.84 -7.92
C ASP A 81 1.25 -0.40 -7.24
N VAL A 82 -0.02 -0.40 -6.85
CA VAL A 82 -0.65 -1.56 -6.22
C VAL A 82 -1.69 -2.16 -7.15
N ASP A 83 -1.98 -3.42 -6.95
CA ASP A 83 -2.93 -4.16 -7.78
C ASP A 83 -4.29 -4.26 -7.12
N VAL A 84 -4.31 -4.39 -5.80
CA VAL A 84 -5.53 -4.61 -5.03
C VAL A 84 -5.49 -3.76 -3.76
N VAL A 85 -6.61 -3.13 -3.45
CA VAL A 85 -6.83 -2.48 -2.16
C VAL A 85 -7.95 -3.23 -1.44
N VAL A 86 -7.68 -3.62 -0.20
CA VAL A 86 -8.68 -4.26 0.67
C VAL A 86 -9.00 -3.30 1.79
N THR A 87 -10.28 -3.01 1.99
CA THR A 87 -10.70 -2.06 3.02
C THR A 87 -11.96 -2.57 3.73
N ASP A 88 -12.34 -1.91 4.82
CA ASP A 88 -13.40 -2.37 5.71
C ASP A 88 -14.81 -1.99 5.25
N ARG A 89 -14.95 -1.06 4.33
CA ARG A 89 -16.25 -0.66 3.79
C ARG A 89 -16.07 -0.07 2.41
N LYS A 90 -17.16 0.01 1.66
CA LYS A 90 -17.11 0.57 0.31
C LYS A 90 -16.63 2.02 0.35
N PRO A 91 -15.57 2.34 -0.38
CA PRO A 91 -15.10 3.72 -0.50
C PRO A 91 -16.12 4.61 -1.19
N SER A 92 -15.91 5.94 -1.07
CA SER A 92 -16.74 6.91 -1.77
C SER A 92 -16.66 6.72 -3.29
N ASP A 93 -17.64 7.24 -4.00
CA ASP A 93 -17.64 7.19 -5.47
C ASP A 93 -16.38 7.84 -6.04
N LYS A 94 -15.92 8.91 -5.40
CA LYS A 94 -14.68 9.59 -5.78
C LYS A 94 -13.51 8.63 -5.73
N TRP A 95 -13.36 7.89 -4.64
CA TRP A 95 -12.26 6.93 -4.50
C TRP A 95 -12.41 5.72 -5.40
N MET A 96 -13.63 5.26 -5.60
CA MET A 96 -13.85 4.17 -6.56
C MET A 96 -13.42 4.59 -7.97
N GLY A 97 -13.65 5.85 -8.32
CA GLY A 97 -13.16 6.42 -9.58
C GLY A 97 -11.64 6.46 -9.67
N TYR A 98 -10.98 6.84 -8.59
CA TYR A 98 -9.50 6.85 -8.55
C TYR A 98 -8.93 5.46 -8.73
N PHE A 99 -9.54 4.45 -8.09
CA PHE A 99 -9.09 3.07 -8.25
C PHE A 99 -9.27 2.60 -9.69
N GLU A 100 -10.37 2.94 -10.31
CA GLU A 100 -10.60 2.58 -11.71
C GLU A 100 -9.57 3.20 -12.63
N GLU A 101 -9.29 4.49 -12.47
CA GLU A 101 -8.26 5.17 -13.24
C GLU A 101 -6.88 4.54 -13.07
N ALA A 102 -6.56 4.12 -11.85
CA ALA A 102 -5.27 3.53 -11.54
C ALA A 102 -5.20 2.04 -11.86
N ASN A 103 -6.29 1.47 -12.33
CA ASN A 103 -6.40 0.04 -12.61
C ASN A 103 -6.18 -0.81 -11.35
N VAL A 104 -6.79 -0.38 -10.26
CA VAL A 104 -6.70 -1.05 -8.96
C VAL A 104 -8.03 -1.68 -8.63
N LYS A 105 -8.00 -2.96 -8.26
CA LYS A 105 -9.18 -3.66 -7.80
C LYS A 105 -9.41 -3.35 -6.32
N CYS A 106 -10.62 -2.94 -5.96
CA CYS A 106 -10.96 -2.65 -4.58
C CYS A 106 -11.90 -3.71 -4.03
N LEU A 107 -11.52 -4.32 -2.91
CA LEU A 107 -12.32 -5.34 -2.22
C LEU A 107 -12.77 -4.80 -0.86
N TYR A 108 -14.01 -5.03 -0.53
CA TYR A 108 -14.58 -4.62 0.76
C TYR A 108 -15.68 -5.61 1.16
N PRO A 109 -16.05 -5.67 2.45
CA PRO A 109 -17.15 -6.54 2.90
C PRO A 109 -18.47 -6.12 2.22
N ASP A 110 -19.40 -7.04 2.14
CA ASP A 110 -20.72 -6.82 1.53
C ASP A 110 -20.68 -6.65 0.02
N MET A 111 -19.53 -6.92 -0.62
CA MET A 111 -19.50 -7.04 -2.06
C MET A 111 -20.32 -8.26 -2.45
N GLN A 112 -21.22 -8.06 -3.38
CA GLN A 112 -21.99 -9.17 -3.89
C GLN A 112 -21.21 -9.92 -4.96
N PRO A 113 -21.27 -11.24 -4.94
CA PRO A 113 -20.61 -12.05 -5.97
C PRO A 113 -21.18 -11.74 -7.36
#